data_a72acce4fd5cb7946797930d734e0905
#
_entry.id   a72acce4fd5cb7946797930d734e0905
#
_cell.length_a   1.000
_cell.length_b   1.000
_cell.length_c   1.000
_cell.angle_alpha   90.00
_cell.angle_beta   90.00
_cell.angle_gamma   90.00
#
_symmetry.space_group_name_H-M   'P 1'
#
loop_
_entity.id
_entity.type
_entity.pdbx_description
1 polymer ?
#
loop_
_entity_poly.entity_id
_entity_poly.type
_entity_poly.pdbx_seq_one_letter_code
_entity_poly.pdbx_strand_id
1 'polypeptide(L)'
;MDAQITLTTGLDEFLIRSANDLGIEINFKTESIRDANENYLSIVTVASANTQLAMYPAVEVLNYRGRLAIKPTDLNEDFLESLLVQVNLSAKNSSRDGVSTYIFSLSGELIEVFNSITIESLWSLEFARTSIFENALRAAHQLPLGRPDLKSMNWLIMNFDAPRILDMKQPYKHLFAHEPGYRIVKAASHSGYVALQDSEDLFKRVAHAVDYLEGAISE
;
A
#
# COMPACT_ATOMS: atom_id res chain seq x y z
N MET A 1 16.22 -4.31 -13.47
CA MET A 1 15.21 -3.58 -14.28
C MET A 1 14.25 -2.95 -13.30
N ASP A 2 14.34 -1.65 -13.11
CA ASP A 2 13.52 -0.95 -12.11
C ASP A 2 12.08 -0.85 -12.64
N ALA A 3 11.16 -1.56 -11.98
CA ALA A 3 9.75 -1.45 -12.31
C ALA A 3 9.24 -0.09 -11.81
N GLN A 4 9.24 0.91 -12.67
CA GLN A 4 8.51 2.14 -12.43
C GLN A 4 7.02 1.83 -12.53
N ILE A 5 6.32 1.86 -11.40
CA ILE A 5 4.86 1.81 -11.39
C ILE A 5 4.36 3.17 -11.88
N THR A 6 3.78 3.20 -13.07
CA THR A 6 3.08 4.40 -13.56
C THR A 6 1.61 4.24 -13.23
N LEU A 7 1.14 4.94 -12.21
CA LEU A 7 -0.27 4.98 -11.85
C LEU A 7 -1.05 5.79 -12.88
N THR A 8 -2.18 5.27 -13.34
CA THR A 8 -2.95 5.84 -14.46
C THR A 8 -3.98 6.87 -14.07
N THR A 9 -4.09 7.23 -12.80
CA THR A 9 -4.89 8.38 -12.37
C THR A 9 -3.98 9.58 -12.21
N GLY A 10 -4.28 10.70 -12.89
CA GLY A 10 -3.37 11.84 -13.01
C GLY A 10 -2.85 12.42 -11.70
N LEU A 11 -3.60 12.27 -10.59
CA LEU A 11 -3.17 12.72 -9.26
C LEU A 11 -2.09 11.79 -8.68
N ASP A 12 -2.26 10.49 -8.81
CA ASP A 12 -1.34 9.49 -8.26
C ASP A 12 0.00 9.50 -9.00
N GLU A 13 -0.04 9.67 -10.33
CA GLU A 13 1.16 9.82 -11.15
C GLU A 13 1.93 11.09 -10.77
N PHE A 14 1.22 12.19 -10.54
CA PHE A 14 1.81 13.44 -10.08
C PHE A 14 2.50 13.28 -8.72
N LEU A 15 1.84 12.63 -7.75
CA LEU A 15 2.40 12.41 -6.42
C LEU A 15 3.68 11.56 -6.45
N ILE A 16 3.68 10.49 -7.25
CA ILE A 16 4.85 9.62 -7.37
C ILE A 16 6.01 10.32 -8.08
N ARG A 17 5.74 11.04 -9.18
CA ARG A 17 6.78 11.83 -9.85
C ARG A 17 7.36 12.87 -8.93
N SER A 18 6.50 13.64 -8.24
CA SER A 18 6.95 14.68 -7.32
C SER A 18 7.76 14.11 -6.16
N ALA A 19 7.42 12.93 -5.66
CA ALA A 19 8.21 12.24 -4.64
C ALA A 19 9.61 11.86 -5.18
N ASN A 20 9.68 11.28 -6.37
CA ASN A 20 10.96 10.94 -7.02
C ASN A 20 11.81 12.19 -7.27
N ASP A 21 11.22 13.29 -7.76
CA ASP A 21 11.93 14.55 -8.04
C ASP A 21 12.52 15.17 -6.76
N LEU A 22 11.90 14.92 -5.61
CA LEU A 22 12.38 15.35 -4.29
C LEU A 22 13.34 14.35 -3.63
N GLY A 23 13.71 13.28 -4.33
CA GLY A 23 14.62 12.26 -3.80
C GLY A 23 14.02 11.39 -2.69
N ILE A 24 12.69 11.35 -2.59
CA ILE A 24 12.01 10.40 -1.70
C ILE A 24 12.16 9.01 -2.31
N GLU A 25 12.78 8.10 -1.57
CA GLU A 25 12.98 6.75 -2.04
C GLU A 25 11.66 5.98 -2.10
N ILE A 26 11.31 5.50 -3.29
CA ILE A 26 10.15 4.64 -3.53
C ILE A 26 10.66 3.26 -3.95
N ASN A 27 10.42 2.26 -3.14
CA ASN A 27 10.83 0.89 -3.39
C ASN A 27 9.61 -0.04 -3.47
N PHE A 28 9.16 -0.32 -4.68
CA PHE A 28 8.07 -1.27 -4.93
C PHE A 28 8.55 -2.69 -5.25
N LYS A 29 9.83 -2.99 -5.04
CA LYS A 29 10.35 -4.35 -5.24
C LYS A 29 9.83 -5.24 -4.12
N THR A 30 9.03 -6.21 -4.49
CA THR A 30 8.48 -7.23 -3.58
C THR A 30 9.52 -8.29 -3.18
N GLU A 31 10.65 -8.36 -3.89
CA GLU A 31 11.64 -9.43 -3.74
C GLU A 31 12.45 -9.38 -2.44
N SER A 32 12.42 -8.26 -1.72
CA SER A 32 13.25 -8.10 -0.52
C SER A 32 12.51 -8.32 0.80
N ILE A 33 11.18 -8.39 0.79
CA ILE A 33 10.46 -8.26 2.05
C ILE A 33 10.24 -9.58 2.77
N ARG A 34 10.27 -10.74 2.11
CA ARG A 34 10.29 -12.11 2.73
C ARG A 34 10.07 -13.24 1.73
N ASP A 35 10.36 -14.44 2.20
CA ASP A 35 9.81 -15.65 1.58
C ASP A 35 8.33 -15.43 1.29
N ALA A 36 7.97 -15.54 0.02
CA ALA A 36 6.68 -15.12 -0.55
C ALA A 36 5.44 -15.84 0.04
N ASN A 37 5.51 -16.38 1.26
CA ASN A 37 4.50 -17.23 1.85
C ASN A 37 4.02 -16.79 3.25
N GLU A 38 4.61 -15.77 3.87
CA GLU A 38 4.20 -15.38 5.21
C GLU A 38 3.34 -14.12 5.21
N ASN A 39 2.27 -14.13 6.03
CA ASN A 39 1.49 -12.93 6.33
C ASN A 39 2.21 -12.11 7.40
N TYR A 40 2.06 -10.80 7.36
CA TYR A 40 2.72 -9.89 8.29
C TYR A 40 1.89 -8.62 8.53
N LEU A 41 2.32 -7.81 9.49
CA LEU A 41 1.75 -6.49 9.74
C LEU A 41 2.70 -5.41 9.23
N SER A 42 2.13 -4.33 8.71
CA SER A 42 2.89 -3.15 8.30
C SER A 42 2.35 -1.88 8.97
N ILE A 43 3.28 -1.05 9.48
CA ILE A 43 3.00 0.30 9.96
C ILE A 43 3.90 1.25 9.21
N VAL A 44 3.34 2.36 8.72
CA VAL A 44 4.12 3.38 8.02
C VAL A 44 4.09 4.69 8.81
N THR A 45 5.23 5.35 8.91
CA THR A 45 5.34 6.69 9.49
C THR A 45 5.90 7.66 8.48
N VAL A 46 5.48 8.91 8.60
CA VAL A 46 6.09 10.05 7.89
C VAL A 46 6.50 11.09 8.91
N ALA A 47 7.79 11.37 8.97
CA ALA A 47 8.37 12.37 9.86
C ALA A 47 8.83 13.60 9.06
N SER A 48 8.67 14.79 9.63
CA SER A 48 9.16 16.03 9.05
C SER A 48 10.24 16.68 9.94
N ALA A 49 11.12 17.47 9.36
CA ALA A 49 12.16 18.23 10.06
C ALA A 49 11.58 19.11 11.18
N ASN A 50 10.32 19.48 11.09
CA ASN A 50 9.60 20.28 12.10
C ASN A 50 9.06 19.44 13.28
N THR A 51 9.61 18.24 13.50
CA THR A 51 9.22 17.33 14.59
C THR A 51 7.78 16.80 14.53
N GLN A 52 7.10 16.95 13.39
CA GLN A 52 5.79 16.33 13.20
C GLN A 52 5.96 14.88 12.78
N LEU A 53 5.07 14.02 13.28
CA LEU A 53 5.03 12.61 12.94
C LEU A 53 3.58 12.23 12.59
N ALA A 54 3.37 11.77 11.36
CA ALA A 54 2.15 11.10 10.97
C ALA A 54 2.39 9.59 11.01
N MET A 55 1.63 8.89 11.84
CA MET A 55 1.68 7.44 11.96
C MET A 55 0.39 6.87 11.38
N TYR A 56 0.53 6.03 10.38
CA TYR A 56 -0.59 5.40 9.70
C TYR A 56 -1.06 4.16 10.48
N PRO A 57 -2.36 3.85 10.42
CA PRO A 57 -2.89 2.64 11.03
C PRO A 57 -2.15 1.39 10.54
N ALA A 58 -2.02 0.41 11.42
CA ALA A 58 -1.49 -0.90 11.06
C ALA A 58 -2.39 -1.57 10.01
N VAL A 59 -1.76 -2.22 9.05
CA VAL A 59 -2.43 -3.03 8.05
C VAL A 59 -1.89 -4.46 8.08
N GLU A 60 -2.74 -5.41 7.77
CA GLU A 60 -2.34 -6.80 7.56
C GLU A 60 -2.05 -7.01 6.08
N VAL A 61 -0.90 -7.60 5.81
CA VAL A 61 -0.46 -7.98 4.48
C VAL A 61 -0.50 -9.49 4.38
N LEU A 62 -1.31 -9.97 3.45
CA LEU A 62 -1.54 -11.39 3.19
C LEU A 62 -0.83 -11.78 1.90
N ASN A 63 -0.22 -12.94 1.90
CA ASN A 63 0.24 -13.54 0.65
C ASN A 63 -0.88 -14.41 0.04
N TYR A 64 -1.30 -14.06 -1.15
CA TYR A 64 -2.27 -14.84 -1.91
C TYR A 64 -1.68 -15.29 -3.25
N ARG A 65 -1.21 -16.52 -3.32
CA ARG A 65 -0.64 -17.11 -4.55
C ARG A 65 0.49 -16.25 -5.16
N GLY A 66 1.35 -15.72 -4.30
CA GLY A 66 2.46 -14.84 -4.72
C GLY A 66 2.08 -13.38 -4.96
N ARG A 67 0.86 -12.97 -4.58
CA ARG A 67 0.39 -11.59 -4.63
C ARG A 67 0.17 -11.06 -3.23
N LEU A 68 0.38 -9.77 -3.04
CA LEU A 68 0.13 -9.12 -1.76
C LEU A 68 -1.30 -8.59 -1.72
N ALA A 69 -2.06 -9.04 -0.74
CA ALA A 69 -3.36 -8.51 -0.38
C ALA A 69 -3.23 -7.72 0.91
N ILE A 70 -3.63 -6.46 0.91
CA ILE A 70 -3.50 -5.55 2.05
C ILE A 70 -4.89 -5.16 2.52
N LYS A 71 -5.13 -5.27 3.81
CA LYS A 71 -6.41 -4.92 4.45
C LYS A 71 -6.19 -4.25 5.80
N PRO A 72 -7.19 -3.53 6.35
CA PRO A 72 -7.14 -3.07 7.72
C PRO A 72 -7.02 -4.26 8.67
N THR A 73 -6.39 -4.03 9.80
CA THR A 73 -6.33 -5.02 10.86
C THR A 73 -7.08 -4.53 12.08
N ASP A 74 -7.79 -5.44 12.74
CA ASP A 74 -8.49 -5.22 14.01
C ASP A 74 -7.63 -5.78 15.14
N LEU A 75 -6.64 -4.99 15.57
CA LEU A 75 -5.75 -5.34 16.69
C LEU A 75 -6.37 -4.87 18.00
N ASN A 76 -6.25 -5.68 19.06
CA ASN A 76 -6.57 -5.19 20.39
C ASN A 76 -5.59 -4.08 20.82
N GLU A 77 -6.03 -3.23 21.73
CA GLU A 77 -5.28 -2.04 22.16
C GLU A 77 -3.89 -2.38 22.73
N ASP A 78 -3.79 -3.39 23.58
CA ASP A 78 -2.50 -3.79 24.20
C ASP A 78 -1.48 -4.23 23.13
N PHE A 79 -1.93 -5.00 22.14
CA PHE A 79 -1.06 -5.47 21.08
C PHE A 79 -0.64 -4.31 20.18
N LEU A 80 -1.57 -3.44 19.80
CA LEU A 80 -1.24 -2.23 19.03
C LEU A 80 -0.24 -1.36 19.78
N GLU A 81 -0.45 -1.12 21.08
CA GLU A 81 0.48 -0.35 21.89
C GLU A 81 1.89 -0.96 21.89
N SER A 82 1.99 -2.29 21.96
CA SER A 82 3.28 -2.99 21.89
C SER A 82 4.03 -2.75 20.58
N LEU A 83 3.32 -2.70 19.45
CA LEU A 83 3.91 -2.36 18.14
C LEU A 83 4.35 -0.88 18.10
N LEU A 84 3.50 0.03 18.60
CA LEU A 84 3.80 1.46 18.60
C LEU A 84 5.00 1.82 19.48
N VAL A 85 5.20 1.10 20.58
CA VAL A 85 6.42 1.23 21.41
C VAL A 85 7.67 0.90 20.58
N GLN A 86 7.66 -0.18 19.84
CA GLN A 86 8.79 -0.59 19.00
C GLN A 86 9.03 0.42 17.86
N VAL A 87 7.97 0.92 17.21
CA VAL A 87 8.06 1.99 16.19
C VAL A 87 8.73 3.22 16.79
N ASN A 88 8.25 3.69 17.96
CA ASN A 88 8.79 4.88 18.61
C ASN A 88 10.25 4.72 19.04
N LEU A 89 10.65 3.54 19.52
CA LEU A 89 12.04 3.25 19.87
C LEU A 89 12.94 3.26 18.64
N SER A 90 12.49 2.64 17.55
CA SER A 90 13.21 2.62 16.29
C SER A 90 13.32 4.02 15.67
N ALA A 91 12.23 4.79 15.66
CA ALA A 91 12.21 6.15 15.13
C ALA A 91 13.14 7.12 15.90
N LYS A 92 13.27 6.97 17.22
CA LYS A 92 14.22 7.77 18.02
C LYS A 92 15.68 7.48 17.70
N ASN A 93 15.98 6.25 17.28
CA ASN A 93 17.34 5.83 16.92
C ASN A 93 17.70 6.17 15.46
N SER A 94 16.71 6.43 14.63
CA SER A 94 16.88 6.90 13.26
C SER A 94 16.55 8.40 13.22
N SER A 95 17.57 9.25 13.21
CA SER A 95 17.42 10.71 13.09
C SER A 95 17.00 11.15 11.68
N ARG A 96 16.03 10.46 11.05
CA ARG A 96 15.70 10.69 9.65
C ARG A 96 14.29 11.25 9.48
N ASP A 97 14.23 12.42 8.85
CA ASP A 97 13.02 12.91 8.23
C ASP A 97 12.66 12.02 7.04
N GLY A 98 11.37 11.91 6.74
CA GLY A 98 10.89 11.14 5.60
C GLY A 98 9.99 9.97 5.98
N VAL A 99 9.93 8.97 5.12
CA VAL A 99 9.06 7.81 5.28
C VAL A 99 9.82 6.64 5.86
N SER A 100 9.22 5.96 6.83
CA SER A 100 9.70 4.68 7.35
C SER A 100 8.56 3.67 7.36
N THR A 101 8.82 2.48 6.79
CA THR A 101 7.90 1.34 6.78
C THR A 101 8.44 0.27 7.74
N TYR A 102 7.62 -0.11 8.71
CA TYR A 102 7.95 -1.10 9.73
C TYR A 102 7.19 -2.38 9.44
N ILE A 103 7.90 -3.48 9.38
CA ILE A 103 7.35 -4.83 9.13
C ILE A 103 7.43 -5.64 10.42
N PHE A 104 6.29 -6.18 10.82
CA PHE A 104 6.17 -7.02 12.02
C PHE A 104 5.64 -8.40 11.65
N SER A 105 6.05 -9.41 12.39
CA SER A 105 5.37 -10.71 12.37
C SER A 105 3.94 -10.57 12.90
N LEU A 106 3.09 -11.55 12.64
CA LEU A 106 1.75 -11.60 13.24
C LEU A 106 1.80 -11.74 14.78
N SER A 107 2.92 -12.17 15.35
CA SER A 107 3.17 -12.20 16.80
C SER A 107 3.68 -10.87 17.36
N GLY A 108 3.88 -9.84 16.53
CA GLY A 108 4.28 -8.50 16.95
C GLY A 108 5.80 -8.28 17.08
N GLU A 109 6.62 -9.19 16.57
CA GLU A 109 8.07 -9.01 16.50
C GLU A 109 8.44 -8.10 15.34
N LEU A 110 9.21 -7.03 15.59
CA LEU A 110 9.74 -6.17 14.53
C LEU A 110 10.80 -6.92 13.74
N ILE A 111 10.55 -7.08 12.45
CA ILE A 111 11.38 -7.87 11.56
C ILE A 111 12.31 -6.99 10.75
N GLU A 112 11.77 -5.92 10.17
CA GLU A 112 12.52 -5.07 9.26
C GLU A 112 11.98 -3.64 9.27
N VAL A 113 12.86 -2.69 8.94
CA VAL A 113 12.51 -1.28 8.77
C VAL A 113 13.08 -0.78 7.46
N PHE A 114 12.22 -0.29 6.58
CA PHE A 114 12.59 0.38 5.34
C PHE A 114 12.45 1.88 5.49
N ASN A 115 13.46 2.64 5.09
CA ASN A 115 13.39 4.11 5.02
C ASN A 115 12.94 4.56 3.63
N SER A 116 11.84 4.02 3.16
CA SER A 116 11.29 4.26 1.83
C SER A 116 9.79 4.05 1.81
N ILE A 117 9.13 4.55 0.76
CA ILE A 117 7.76 4.16 0.43
C ILE A 117 7.83 2.78 -0.24
N THR A 118 7.12 1.82 0.34
CA THR A 118 7.07 0.44 -0.16
C THR A 118 5.69 0.12 -0.76
N ILE A 119 5.55 -1.07 -1.34
CA ILE A 119 4.29 -1.51 -1.94
C ILE A 119 3.14 -1.54 -0.94
N GLU A 120 3.43 -1.79 0.34
CA GLU A 120 2.47 -1.77 1.43
C GLU A 120 1.85 -0.39 1.66
N SER A 121 2.43 0.66 1.09
CA SER A 121 1.93 2.03 1.19
C SER A 121 0.83 2.36 0.18
N LEU A 122 0.65 1.53 -0.85
CA LEU A 122 -0.30 1.80 -1.95
C LEU A 122 -1.74 1.96 -1.48
N TRP A 123 -2.15 1.23 -0.44
CA TRP A 123 -3.49 1.33 0.11
C TRP A 123 -3.86 2.76 0.52
N SER A 124 -2.87 3.54 0.93
CA SER A 124 -3.09 4.90 1.43
C SER A 124 -3.61 5.85 0.35
N LEU A 125 -3.32 5.60 -0.93
CA LEU A 125 -3.85 6.38 -2.04
C LEU A 125 -5.38 6.33 -2.10
N GLU A 126 -5.95 5.17 -1.83
CA GLU A 126 -7.38 4.94 -1.92
C GLU A 126 -8.10 5.18 -0.58
N PHE A 127 -7.52 4.72 0.52
CA PHE A 127 -8.22 4.54 1.79
C PHE A 127 -7.76 5.43 2.95
N ALA A 128 -6.63 6.14 2.85
CA ALA A 128 -6.25 7.15 3.83
C ALA A 128 -6.86 8.52 3.50
N ARG A 129 -7.12 9.33 4.54
CA ARG A 129 -7.57 10.73 4.35
C ARG A 129 -6.51 11.57 3.66
N THR A 130 -5.26 11.42 4.09
CA THR A 130 -4.06 11.95 3.41
C THR A 130 -3.16 10.77 3.13
N SER A 131 -2.78 10.56 1.89
CA SER A 131 -1.94 9.43 1.52
C SER A 131 -0.52 9.57 2.11
N ILE A 132 0.18 8.43 2.24
CA ILE A 132 1.60 8.40 2.63
C ILE A 132 2.43 9.24 1.65
N PHE A 133 2.12 9.17 0.35
CA PHE A 133 2.79 9.91 -0.70
C PHE A 133 2.60 11.43 -0.52
N GLU A 134 1.38 11.89 -0.26
CA GLU A 134 1.11 13.31 -0.01
C GLU A 134 1.82 13.79 1.25
N ASN A 135 1.77 13.02 2.35
CA ASN A 135 2.47 13.39 3.57
C ASN A 135 3.99 13.39 3.39
N ALA A 136 4.55 12.49 2.59
CA ALA A 136 5.96 12.50 2.25
C ALA A 136 6.36 13.80 1.52
N LEU A 137 5.54 14.26 0.54
CA LEU A 137 5.75 15.53 -0.14
C LEU A 137 5.62 16.72 0.83
N ARG A 138 4.61 16.69 1.71
CA ARG A 138 4.43 17.73 2.73
C ARG A 138 5.65 17.81 3.67
N ALA A 139 6.16 16.66 4.12
CA ALA A 139 7.35 16.58 4.96
C ALA A 139 8.57 17.17 4.25
N ALA A 140 8.83 16.80 3.00
CA ALA A 140 9.94 17.31 2.20
C ALA A 140 9.89 18.85 2.00
N HIS A 141 8.69 19.41 1.90
CA HIS A 141 8.47 20.86 1.80
C HIS A 141 8.25 21.56 3.15
N GLN A 142 8.45 20.86 4.28
CA GLN A 142 8.22 21.38 5.63
C GLN A 142 6.81 21.93 5.86
N LEU A 143 5.83 21.40 5.14
CA LEU A 143 4.41 21.72 5.29
C LEU A 143 3.80 20.92 6.45
N PRO A 144 2.70 21.39 7.05
CA PRO A 144 1.96 20.61 8.05
C PRO A 144 1.52 19.28 7.47
N LEU A 145 1.72 18.19 8.22
CA LEU A 145 1.28 16.87 7.81
C LEU A 145 -0.25 16.77 7.87
N GLY A 146 -0.82 16.07 6.90
CA GLY A 146 -2.24 15.76 6.86
C GLY A 146 -2.57 14.56 7.75
N ARG A 147 -3.86 14.31 7.94
CA ARG A 147 -4.38 13.24 8.81
C ARG A 147 -4.17 11.87 8.19
N PRO A 148 -3.52 10.92 8.91
CA PRO A 148 -3.25 9.57 8.40
C PRO A 148 -4.43 8.61 8.53
N ASP A 149 -5.59 9.05 9.08
CA ASP A 149 -6.72 8.19 9.41
C ASP A 149 -7.29 7.48 8.17
N LEU A 150 -7.85 6.30 8.39
CA LEU A 150 -8.62 5.56 7.39
C LEU A 150 -9.95 6.25 7.08
N LYS A 151 -10.41 6.13 5.84
CA LYS A 151 -11.76 6.54 5.40
C LYS A 151 -12.81 5.49 5.76
N SER A 152 -12.43 4.22 5.75
CA SER A 152 -13.25 3.06 6.09
C SER A 152 -12.37 1.98 6.72
N MET A 153 -12.97 1.05 7.48
CA MET A 153 -12.31 -0.15 8.02
C MET A 153 -12.65 -1.42 7.21
N ASN A 154 -13.46 -1.30 6.16
CA ASN A 154 -13.87 -2.43 5.34
C ASN A 154 -13.38 -2.23 3.90
N TRP A 155 -12.14 -2.57 3.65
CA TRP A 155 -11.52 -2.49 2.32
C TRP A 155 -10.44 -3.56 2.12
N LEU A 156 -10.14 -3.83 0.86
CA LEU A 156 -9.03 -4.69 0.43
C LEU A 156 -8.39 -4.10 -0.82
N ILE A 157 -7.07 -4.16 -0.88
CA ILE A 157 -6.30 -3.93 -2.10
C ILE A 157 -5.45 -5.17 -2.37
N MET A 158 -5.33 -5.58 -3.64
CA MET A 158 -4.46 -6.68 -4.05
C MET A 158 -3.73 -6.30 -5.32
N ASN A 159 -2.42 -6.52 -5.33
CA ASN A 159 -1.64 -6.31 -6.53
C ASN A 159 -1.87 -7.44 -7.56
N PHE A 160 -1.66 -7.13 -8.83
CA PHE A 160 -1.66 -8.11 -9.91
C PHE A 160 -0.49 -7.87 -10.86
N ASP A 161 -0.11 -8.94 -11.56
CA ASP A 161 0.85 -8.87 -12.65
C ASP A 161 0.23 -9.49 -13.90
N ALA A 162 -0.09 -8.64 -14.87
CA ALA A 162 -0.78 -9.04 -16.08
C ALA A 162 0.19 -8.96 -17.28
N PRO A 163 0.88 -10.04 -17.61
CA PRO A 163 2.00 -10.02 -18.56
C PRO A 163 1.64 -9.58 -19.96
N ARG A 164 0.37 -9.53 -20.38
CA ARG A 164 -0.02 -9.23 -21.76
C ARG A 164 -1.42 -8.61 -21.97
N ILE A 165 -2.03 -7.95 -21.03
CA ILE A 165 -3.31 -7.30 -21.35
C ILE A 165 -3.04 -6.07 -22.22
N LEU A 166 -3.13 -6.26 -23.53
CA LEU A 166 -2.98 -5.20 -24.53
C LEU A 166 -4.20 -4.28 -24.56
N ASP A 167 -5.40 -4.84 -24.29
CA ASP A 167 -6.68 -4.10 -24.25
C ASP A 167 -7.41 -4.38 -22.93
N MET A 168 -7.50 -3.34 -22.09
CA MET A 168 -8.21 -3.40 -20.81
C MET A 168 -9.72 -3.22 -20.94
N LYS A 169 -10.21 -2.94 -22.15
CA LYS A 169 -11.64 -2.62 -22.36
C LYS A 169 -12.55 -3.78 -22.00
N GLN A 170 -12.23 -4.99 -22.43
CA GLN A 170 -13.04 -6.17 -22.11
C GLN A 170 -12.95 -6.56 -20.63
N PRO A 171 -11.77 -6.67 -20.02
CA PRO A 171 -11.64 -6.91 -18.59
C PRO A 171 -12.41 -5.87 -17.75
N TYR A 172 -12.29 -4.58 -18.06
CA TYR A 172 -13.03 -3.55 -17.35
C TYR A 172 -14.56 -3.72 -17.51
N LYS A 173 -15.04 -3.96 -18.72
CA LYS A 173 -16.46 -4.15 -18.97
C LYS A 173 -17.03 -5.31 -18.17
N HIS A 174 -16.32 -6.44 -18.12
CA HIS A 174 -16.72 -7.61 -17.35
C HIS A 174 -16.72 -7.31 -15.84
N LEU A 175 -15.60 -6.86 -15.31
CA LEU A 175 -15.44 -6.64 -13.87
C LEU A 175 -16.40 -5.57 -13.34
N PHE A 176 -16.55 -4.43 -14.01
CA PHE A 176 -17.46 -3.37 -13.58
C PHE A 176 -18.95 -3.72 -13.79
N ALA A 177 -19.28 -4.69 -14.65
CA ALA A 177 -20.63 -5.21 -14.73
C ALA A 177 -21.01 -6.04 -13.48
N HIS A 178 -20.04 -6.70 -12.85
CA HIS A 178 -20.23 -7.51 -11.64
C HIS A 178 -20.07 -6.71 -10.35
N GLU A 179 -19.14 -5.75 -10.32
CA GLU A 179 -18.86 -4.93 -9.14
C GLU A 179 -18.43 -3.53 -9.58
N PRO A 180 -19.36 -2.57 -9.62
CA PRO A 180 -19.06 -1.18 -10.02
C PRO A 180 -18.11 -0.46 -9.07
N GLY A 181 -17.96 -0.95 -7.84
CA GLY A 181 -17.09 -0.36 -6.80
C GLY A 181 -15.61 -0.63 -6.98
N TYR A 182 -15.21 -1.47 -7.94
CA TYR A 182 -13.78 -1.72 -8.16
C TYR A 182 -13.02 -0.45 -8.54
N ARG A 183 -11.84 -0.33 -7.96
CA ARG A 183 -10.78 0.59 -8.42
C ARG A 183 -9.67 -0.27 -9.00
N ILE A 184 -9.48 -0.20 -10.31
CA ILE A 184 -8.45 -0.97 -11.02
C ILE A 184 -7.43 0.03 -11.53
N VAL A 185 -6.22 -0.07 -11.01
CA VAL A 185 -5.10 0.78 -11.40
C VAL A 185 -4.05 -0.08 -12.07
N LYS A 186 -3.71 0.25 -13.31
CA LYS A 186 -2.70 -0.44 -14.09
C LYS A 186 -1.46 0.44 -14.21
N ALA A 187 -0.32 -0.14 -13.89
CA ALA A 187 0.97 0.48 -14.16
C ALA A 187 1.43 0.24 -15.60
N ALA A 188 2.37 1.05 -16.09
CA ALA A 188 2.88 0.95 -17.46
C ALA A 188 3.58 -0.40 -17.77
N SER A 189 4.07 -1.08 -16.74
CA SER A 189 4.85 -2.34 -16.81
C SER A 189 4.03 -3.63 -16.75
N HIS A 190 2.72 -3.59 -16.98
CA HIS A 190 1.80 -4.73 -16.86
C HIS A 190 1.35 -5.09 -15.41
N SER A 191 1.93 -4.51 -14.38
CA SER A 191 1.49 -4.67 -13.00
C SER A 191 0.50 -3.60 -12.59
N GLY A 192 -0.18 -3.80 -11.48
CA GLY A 192 -1.15 -2.85 -10.94
C GLY A 192 -1.78 -3.35 -9.65
N TYR A 193 -2.92 -2.76 -9.29
CA TYR A 193 -3.71 -3.25 -8.18
C TYR A 193 -5.21 -3.15 -8.44
N VAL A 194 -5.95 -3.98 -7.74
CA VAL A 194 -7.41 -3.90 -7.60
C VAL A 194 -7.72 -3.51 -6.18
N ALA A 195 -8.56 -2.50 -5.99
CA ALA A 195 -9.04 -2.08 -4.69
C ALA A 195 -10.58 -2.11 -4.66
N LEU A 196 -11.15 -2.47 -3.51
CA LEU A 196 -12.58 -2.51 -3.26
C LEU A 196 -12.84 -2.16 -1.79
N GLN A 197 -13.96 -1.46 -1.52
CA GLN A 197 -14.40 -1.13 -0.17
C GLN A 197 -15.90 -1.39 0.00
N ASP A 198 -16.31 -1.53 1.27
CA ASP A 198 -17.71 -1.58 1.71
C ASP A 198 -18.57 -2.61 0.97
N SER A 199 -17.95 -3.72 0.55
CA SER A 199 -18.60 -4.83 -0.14
C SER A 199 -18.59 -6.10 0.72
N GLU A 200 -19.57 -6.95 0.51
CA GLU A 200 -19.55 -8.32 1.05
C GLU A 200 -18.51 -9.17 0.32
N ASP A 201 -17.89 -10.12 1.02
CA ASP A 201 -16.90 -11.05 0.45
C ASP A 201 -15.73 -10.35 -0.27
N LEU A 202 -15.23 -9.22 0.29
CA LEU A 202 -14.14 -8.41 -0.30
C LEU A 202 -13.00 -9.25 -0.87
N PHE A 203 -12.49 -10.19 -0.08
CA PHE A 203 -11.35 -11.01 -0.49
C PHE A 203 -11.68 -11.83 -1.74
N LYS A 204 -12.82 -12.50 -1.76
CA LYS A 204 -13.26 -13.34 -2.88
C LYS A 204 -13.44 -12.50 -4.16
N ARG A 205 -14.05 -11.32 -4.03
CA ARG A 205 -14.29 -10.40 -5.16
C ARG A 205 -12.98 -9.86 -5.72
N VAL A 206 -12.10 -9.34 -4.87
CA VAL A 206 -10.81 -8.78 -5.31
C VAL A 206 -9.92 -9.89 -5.89
N ALA A 207 -9.86 -11.07 -5.26
CA ALA A 207 -9.12 -12.21 -5.79
C ALA A 207 -9.64 -12.64 -7.17
N HIS A 208 -10.98 -12.71 -7.34
CA HIS A 208 -11.57 -13.00 -8.65
C HIS A 208 -11.16 -11.96 -9.71
N ALA A 209 -11.22 -10.67 -9.37
CA ALA A 209 -10.81 -9.62 -10.29
C ALA A 209 -9.33 -9.72 -10.70
N VAL A 210 -8.46 -10.01 -9.73
CA VAL A 210 -7.03 -10.21 -9.97
C VAL A 210 -6.79 -11.45 -10.85
N ASP A 211 -7.39 -12.58 -10.51
CA ASP A 211 -7.27 -13.83 -11.30
C ASP A 211 -7.78 -13.64 -12.74
N TYR A 212 -8.85 -12.85 -12.93
CA TYR A 212 -9.37 -12.52 -14.25
C TYR A 212 -8.41 -11.62 -15.04
N LEU A 213 -7.86 -10.58 -14.40
CA LEU A 213 -6.90 -9.66 -15.02
C LEU A 213 -5.61 -10.35 -15.44
N GLU A 214 -5.20 -11.37 -14.72
CA GLU A 214 -4.01 -12.17 -15.04
C GLU A 214 -4.27 -13.29 -16.03
N GLY A 215 -5.52 -13.49 -16.45
CA GLY A 215 -5.93 -14.54 -17.36
C GLY A 215 -5.93 -15.95 -16.76
N ALA A 216 -5.94 -16.05 -15.43
CA ALA A 216 -6.07 -17.31 -14.71
C ALA A 216 -7.49 -17.90 -14.82
N ILE A 217 -8.50 -17.05 -15.12
CA ILE A 217 -9.90 -17.41 -15.34
C ILE A 217 -10.30 -16.91 -16.72
N SER A 218 -10.81 -17.77 -17.57
CA SER A 218 -11.51 -17.44 -18.82
C SER A 218 -13.01 -17.58 -18.62
N GLU A 219 -13.81 -16.74 -19.30
CA GLU A 219 -15.26 -16.91 -19.38
C GLU A 219 -15.69 -18.30 -19.86
#